data_57734aa513ad5bf5aeaa9707aee9b083
#
_entry.id   57734aa513ad5bf5aeaa9707aee9b083
#
_cell.length_a   1.000
_cell.length_b   1.000
_cell.length_c   1.000
_cell.angle_alpha   90.00
_cell.angle_beta   90.00
_cell.angle_gamma   90.00
#
_symmetry.space_group_name_H-M   'P 1'
#
loop_
_entity.id
_entity.type
_entity.pdbx_description
1 polymer ?
#
loop_
_entity_poly.entity_id
_entity_poly.type
_entity_poly.pdbx_seq_one_letter_code
_entity_poly.pdbx_strand_id
1 'polypeptide(L)'
;MNFSTLAIYNPWWRADKGAEELCDSLLKGFEDKMYKREYAGRLDLSGNGVYVVRGMRQIGKSTLMKTLIASLIQQNQRRSVLYLPLDTVSSFEQLRELLIRYLQFAETEKKRYLFIDEISMVNQWQRAIKELRDNTAMSEDVFVLSGSSAWDLKRDSERLPGRKGNVQSDHVLLPVTFREYLTQRIPDLPHRRNLQEILALAERDALEWSLFGEKLLVEWECFRQTGGIPSVIESHISGKSALALVNDFWDILIGDIERLGLSRAKLVKVL
;
A
#
# COMPACT_ATOMS: atom_id res chain seq x y z
N MET A 1 5.23 11.38 19.30
CA MET A 1 4.64 10.06 19.72
C MET A 1 5.51 9.45 20.82
N ASN A 2 4.93 8.77 21.80
CA ASN A 2 5.68 7.98 22.78
C ASN A 2 5.46 6.47 22.54
N PHE A 3 6.25 5.60 23.21
CA PHE A 3 6.17 4.15 23.00
C PHE A 3 4.84 3.55 23.48
N SER A 4 4.24 4.09 24.53
CA SER A 4 2.91 3.64 24.99
C SER A 4 1.82 3.93 23.96
N THR A 5 1.90 5.08 23.29
CA THR A 5 1.00 5.42 22.17
C THR A 5 1.21 4.45 21.00
N LEU A 6 2.44 4.03 20.74
CA LEU A 6 2.76 3.07 19.69
C LEU A 6 2.06 1.72 19.91
N ALA A 7 1.92 1.28 21.17
CA ALA A 7 1.19 0.05 21.51
C ALA A 7 -0.31 0.11 21.13
N ILE A 8 -0.90 1.30 21.01
CA ILE A 8 -2.28 1.47 20.56
C ILE A 8 -2.40 1.11 19.06
N TYR A 9 -1.41 1.47 18.26
CA TYR A 9 -1.37 1.13 16.83
C TYR A 9 -0.96 -0.31 16.56
N ASN A 10 -0.46 -1.03 17.61
CA ASN A 10 0.02 -2.40 17.52
C ASN A 10 -0.71 -3.29 18.57
N PRO A 11 -2.04 -3.42 18.47
CA PRO A 11 -2.83 -4.15 19.48
C PRO A 11 -2.46 -5.64 19.58
N TRP A 12 -1.85 -6.22 18.54
CA TRP A 12 -1.38 -7.62 18.53
C TRP A 12 -0.18 -7.88 19.43
N TRP A 13 0.47 -6.85 20.00
CA TRP A 13 1.52 -7.05 21.01
C TRP A 13 0.97 -7.55 22.34
N ARG A 14 -0.34 -7.40 22.56
CA ARG A 14 -1.03 -7.94 23.74
C ARG A 14 -1.41 -9.40 23.47
N ALA A 15 -1.29 -10.22 24.52
CA ALA A 15 -1.55 -11.67 24.42
C ALA A 15 -3.03 -12.06 24.63
N ASP A 16 -3.87 -11.09 25.01
CA ASP A 16 -5.26 -11.29 25.45
C ASP A 16 -6.25 -11.58 24.31
N LYS A 17 -5.86 -11.34 23.07
CA LYS A 17 -6.73 -11.50 21.90
C LYS A 17 -6.26 -12.60 20.96
N GLY A 18 -7.20 -13.31 20.33
CA GLY A 18 -6.92 -14.26 19.26
C GLY A 18 -6.33 -13.59 18.00
N ALA A 19 -5.62 -14.36 17.17
CA ALA A 19 -5.07 -13.83 15.91
C ALA A 19 -6.18 -13.38 14.96
N GLU A 20 -7.28 -14.12 14.87
CA GLU A 20 -8.45 -13.83 14.03
C GLU A 20 -9.09 -12.51 14.45
N GLU A 21 -9.43 -12.32 15.73
CA GLU A 21 -10.01 -11.07 16.25
C GLU A 21 -9.12 -9.85 15.98
N LEU A 22 -7.80 -10.02 16.07
CA LEU A 22 -6.85 -8.94 15.78
C LEU A 22 -6.80 -8.61 14.30
N CYS A 23 -6.85 -9.60 13.42
CA CYS A 23 -6.90 -9.39 11.98
C CYS A 23 -8.21 -8.72 11.54
N ASP A 24 -9.34 -9.17 12.08
CA ASP A 24 -10.66 -8.57 11.83
C ASP A 24 -10.67 -7.09 12.27
N SER A 25 -10.17 -6.80 13.46
CA SER A 25 -10.06 -5.44 13.97
C SER A 25 -9.15 -4.56 13.09
N LEU A 26 -8.03 -5.10 12.61
CA LEU A 26 -7.06 -4.39 11.77
C LEU A 26 -7.63 -4.08 10.38
N LEU A 27 -8.40 -5.02 9.83
CA LEU A 27 -8.97 -4.94 8.47
C LEU A 27 -10.43 -4.50 8.44
N LYS A 28 -11.07 -4.25 9.59
CA LYS A 28 -12.50 -3.95 9.68
C LYS A 28 -13.00 -2.95 8.63
N GLY A 29 -12.37 -1.80 8.52
CA GLY A 29 -12.77 -0.79 7.54
C GLY A 29 -12.46 -1.16 6.08
N PHE A 30 -11.75 -2.26 5.82
CA PHE A 30 -11.50 -2.82 4.51
C PHE A 30 -12.47 -3.97 4.20
N GLU A 31 -12.73 -4.85 5.19
CA GLU A 31 -13.62 -5.99 5.04
C GLU A 31 -15.09 -5.60 4.84
N ASP A 32 -15.51 -4.46 5.38
CA ASP A 32 -16.86 -3.93 5.21
C ASP A 32 -17.12 -3.31 3.82
N LYS A 33 -16.09 -3.19 2.97
CA LYS A 33 -16.23 -2.59 1.63
C LYS A 33 -16.83 -3.55 0.62
N MET A 34 -17.62 -2.99 -0.29
CA MET A 34 -18.15 -3.71 -1.46
C MET A 34 -17.06 -3.96 -2.50
N TYR A 35 -16.06 -3.06 -2.59
CA TYR A 35 -14.89 -3.25 -3.43
C TYR A 35 -13.63 -3.52 -2.59
N LYS A 36 -13.05 -4.70 -2.75
CA LYS A 36 -11.85 -5.14 -2.02
C LYS A 36 -10.71 -5.40 -2.99
N ARG A 37 -9.78 -4.46 -3.06
CA ARG A 37 -8.58 -4.65 -3.88
C ARG A 37 -7.76 -5.84 -3.38
N GLU A 38 -7.39 -6.74 -4.28
CA GLU A 38 -6.47 -7.84 -3.94
C GLU A 38 -5.05 -7.33 -3.74
N TYR A 39 -4.47 -7.69 -2.60
CA TYR A 39 -3.10 -7.38 -2.23
C TYR A 39 -2.22 -8.63 -2.10
N ALA A 40 -2.80 -9.82 -2.11
CA ALA A 40 -2.07 -11.08 -2.02
C ALA A 40 -1.02 -11.19 -3.12
N GLY A 41 0.20 -11.62 -2.75
CA GLY A 41 1.31 -11.82 -3.68
C GLY A 41 1.92 -10.55 -4.29
N ARG A 42 1.47 -9.35 -3.91
CA ARG A 42 2.02 -8.09 -4.45
C ARG A 42 3.39 -7.73 -3.87
N LEU A 43 3.73 -8.24 -2.70
CA LEU A 43 5.00 -7.99 -2.04
C LEU A 43 5.46 -9.25 -1.32
N ASP A 44 6.58 -9.80 -1.76
CA ASP A 44 7.24 -10.92 -1.10
C ASP A 44 8.23 -10.41 -0.06
N LEU A 45 7.99 -10.72 1.22
CA LEU A 45 8.81 -10.33 2.37
C LEU A 45 9.74 -11.45 2.85
N SER A 46 10.00 -12.45 2.03
CA SER A 46 10.89 -13.58 2.35
C SER A 46 12.35 -13.14 2.56
N GLY A 47 12.81 -12.15 1.79
CA GLY A 47 14.12 -11.52 1.96
C GLY A 47 14.21 -10.60 3.17
N ASN A 48 15.42 -10.21 3.56
CA ASN A 48 15.68 -9.09 4.46
C ASN A 48 15.90 -7.80 3.64
N GLY A 49 15.80 -6.64 4.28
CA GLY A 49 16.11 -5.37 3.62
C GLY A 49 15.00 -4.33 3.70
N VAL A 50 15.07 -3.34 2.81
CA VAL A 50 14.15 -2.21 2.78
C VAL A 50 13.29 -2.27 1.53
N TYR A 51 12.02 -2.51 1.70
CA TYR A 51 10.99 -2.46 0.68
C TYR A 51 10.32 -1.10 0.70
N VAL A 52 10.13 -0.52 -0.46
CA VAL A 52 9.52 0.79 -0.61
C VAL A 52 8.22 0.65 -1.40
N VAL A 53 7.11 1.00 -0.80
CA VAL A 53 5.79 1.03 -1.41
C VAL A 53 5.42 2.49 -1.68
N ARG A 54 5.45 2.88 -2.92
CA ARG A 54 5.10 4.24 -3.35
C ARG A 54 3.89 4.23 -4.28
N GLY A 55 3.23 5.34 -4.36
CA GLY A 55 2.02 5.51 -5.16
C GLY A 55 1.23 6.70 -4.66
N MET A 56 0.25 7.12 -5.44
CA MET A 56 -0.62 8.25 -5.12
C MET A 56 -1.27 8.09 -3.76
N ARG A 57 -1.76 9.19 -3.19
CA ARG A 57 -2.61 9.14 -2.00
C ARG A 57 -3.89 8.34 -2.30
N GLN A 58 -4.48 7.74 -1.28
CA GLN A 58 -5.72 6.96 -1.36
C GLN A 58 -5.70 5.73 -2.29
N ILE A 59 -4.51 5.32 -2.79
CA ILE A 59 -4.37 4.16 -3.68
C ILE A 59 -4.36 2.82 -2.93
N GLY A 60 -4.34 2.84 -1.59
CA GLY A 60 -4.39 1.64 -0.75
C GLY A 60 -3.04 1.17 -0.20
N LYS A 61 -2.01 2.03 -0.10
CA LYS A 61 -0.69 1.68 0.49
C LYS A 61 -0.82 1.17 1.92
N SER A 62 -1.50 1.92 2.78
CA SER A 62 -1.72 1.53 4.19
C SER A 62 -2.57 0.25 4.30
N THR A 63 -3.51 0.04 3.38
CA THR A 63 -4.32 -1.19 3.32
C THR A 63 -3.44 -2.40 2.95
N LEU A 64 -2.56 -2.25 1.94
CA LEU A 64 -1.57 -3.28 1.61
C LEU A 64 -0.72 -3.65 2.83
N MET A 65 -0.17 -2.65 3.55
CA MET A 65 0.60 -2.90 4.77
C MET A 65 -0.21 -3.66 5.82
N LYS A 66 -1.42 -3.25 6.08
CA LYS A 66 -2.32 -3.90 7.06
C LYS A 66 -2.65 -5.34 6.66
N THR A 67 -2.85 -5.61 5.39
CA THR A 67 -3.08 -6.98 4.88
C THR A 67 -1.84 -7.87 5.10
N LEU A 68 -0.64 -7.35 4.84
CA LEU A 68 0.60 -8.07 5.12
C LEU A 68 0.80 -8.31 6.63
N ILE A 69 0.51 -7.32 7.46
CA ILE A 69 0.55 -7.45 8.92
C ILE A 69 -0.41 -8.53 9.39
N ALA A 70 -1.64 -8.56 8.89
CA ALA A 70 -2.62 -9.58 9.26
C ALA A 70 -2.11 -10.99 8.96
N SER A 71 -1.50 -11.23 7.79
CA SER A 71 -0.93 -12.53 7.45
C SER A 71 0.25 -12.92 8.36
N LEU A 72 1.09 -11.97 8.78
CA LEU A 72 2.19 -12.21 9.72
C LEU A 72 1.68 -12.53 11.14
N ILE A 73 0.62 -11.84 11.58
CA ILE A 73 -0.02 -12.11 12.88
C ILE A 73 -0.61 -13.53 12.92
N GLN A 74 -1.23 -13.99 11.84
CA GLN A 74 -1.73 -15.36 11.71
C GLN A 74 -0.61 -16.39 11.80
N GLN A 75 0.60 -16.07 11.34
CA GLN A 75 1.80 -16.90 11.48
C GLN A 75 2.46 -16.80 12.87
N ASN A 76 1.76 -16.22 13.86
CA ASN A 76 2.21 -16.08 15.24
C ASN A 76 3.44 -15.19 15.47
N GLN A 77 3.64 -14.19 14.60
CA GLN A 77 4.78 -13.26 14.65
C GLN A 77 4.43 -11.93 15.35
N ARG A 78 3.66 -11.96 16.42
CA ARG A 78 3.05 -10.75 17.00
C ARG A 78 4.04 -9.67 17.43
N ARG A 79 5.00 -9.98 18.32
CA ARG A 79 5.99 -9.01 18.82
C ARG A 79 7.08 -8.69 17.81
N SER A 80 7.22 -9.50 16.77
CA SER A 80 8.16 -9.27 15.69
C SER A 80 7.59 -8.34 14.58
N VAL A 81 6.33 -7.90 14.71
CA VAL A 81 5.69 -6.99 13.76
C VAL A 81 5.44 -5.64 14.41
N LEU A 82 5.97 -4.59 13.79
CA LEU A 82 5.73 -3.18 14.12
C LEU A 82 4.96 -2.49 12.99
N TYR A 83 3.88 -1.79 13.33
CA TYR A 83 3.26 -0.76 12.48
C TYR A 83 3.47 0.61 13.10
N LEU A 84 4.07 1.51 12.35
CA LEU A 84 4.43 2.86 12.79
C LEU A 84 3.90 3.89 11.79
N PRO A 85 2.72 4.51 12.05
CA PRO A 85 2.25 5.66 11.29
C PRO A 85 3.02 6.91 11.72
N LEU A 86 3.52 7.69 10.74
CA LEU A 86 4.38 8.83 11.02
C LEU A 86 3.67 10.18 10.99
N ASP A 87 2.34 10.21 10.98
CA ASP A 87 1.57 11.47 10.97
C ASP A 87 1.89 12.40 12.15
N THR A 88 2.35 11.85 13.28
CA THR A 88 2.67 12.61 14.51
C THR A 88 4.15 12.59 14.88
N VAL A 89 5.01 12.12 13.99
CA VAL A 89 6.46 12.08 14.18
C VAL A 89 7.11 13.19 13.37
N SER A 90 7.81 14.10 14.05
CA SER A 90 8.30 15.34 13.44
C SER A 90 9.78 15.33 13.05
N SER A 91 10.59 14.44 13.63
CA SER A 91 12.03 14.42 13.37
C SER A 91 12.60 12.99 13.27
N PHE A 92 13.79 12.90 12.62
CA PHE A 92 14.48 11.61 12.50
C PHE A 92 14.99 11.09 13.84
N GLU A 93 15.32 11.98 14.80
CA GLU A 93 15.72 11.60 16.16
C GLU A 93 14.56 10.89 16.87
N GLN A 94 13.36 11.44 16.75
CA GLN A 94 12.16 10.82 17.34
C GLN A 94 11.85 9.47 16.69
N LEU A 95 11.97 9.37 15.36
CA LEU A 95 11.83 8.10 14.64
C LEU A 95 12.85 7.07 15.14
N ARG A 96 14.13 7.48 15.22
CA ARG A 96 15.23 6.65 15.74
C ARG A 96 14.95 6.14 17.14
N GLU A 97 14.52 7.02 18.05
CA GLU A 97 14.19 6.64 19.43
C GLU A 97 13.08 5.61 19.52
N LEU A 98 12.00 5.78 18.74
CA LEU A 98 10.90 4.83 18.68
C LEU A 98 11.36 3.46 18.19
N LEU A 99 12.20 3.40 17.18
CA LEU A 99 12.74 2.16 16.63
C LEU A 99 13.69 1.47 17.62
N ILE A 100 14.51 2.21 18.36
CA ILE A 100 15.38 1.67 19.42
C ILE A 100 14.52 1.05 20.55
N ARG A 101 13.48 1.75 20.98
CA ARG A 101 12.57 1.23 22.01
C ARG A 101 11.84 -0.03 21.55
N TYR A 102 11.46 -0.07 20.27
CA TYR A 102 10.89 -1.28 19.68
C TYR A 102 11.91 -2.42 19.66
N LEU A 103 13.16 -2.17 19.29
CA LEU A 103 14.21 -3.17 19.30
C LEU A 103 14.40 -3.80 20.69
N GLN A 104 14.27 -3.01 21.75
CA GLN A 104 14.34 -3.48 23.14
C GLN A 104 13.12 -4.31 23.58
N PHE A 105 11.97 -4.07 22.94
CA PHE A 105 10.70 -4.73 23.24
C PHE A 105 10.47 -6.00 22.42
N ALA A 106 10.96 -6.01 21.17
CA ALA A 106 10.72 -7.09 20.21
C ALA A 106 11.39 -8.40 20.62
N GLU A 107 10.88 -9.51 20.12
CA GLU A 107 11.52 -10.82 20.28
C GLU A 107 12.86 -10.85 19.55
N THR A 108 13.92 -11.29 20.25
CA THR A 108 15.30 -11.23 19.74
C THR A 108 15.65 -12.37 18.77
N GLU A 109 14.93 -13.49 18.86
CA GLU A 109 15.24 -14.72 18.10
C GLU A 109 14.52 -14.80 16.74
N LYS A 110 13.62 -13.86 16.47
CA LYS A 110 12.80 -13.86 15.26
C LYS A 110 13.15 -12.69 14.37
N LYS A 111 13.05 -12.90 13.06
CA LYS A 111 13.07 -11.85 12.06
C LYS A 111 11.94 -10.86 12.31
N ARG A 112 12.26 -9.56 12.33
CA ARG A 112 11.30 -8.49 12.59
C ARG A 112 10.84 -7.84 11.30
N TYR A 113 9.58 -7.41 11.30
CA TYR A 113 8.94 -6.74 10.19
C TYR A 113 8.45 -5.36 10.64
N LEU A 114 9.05 -4.33 10.09
CA LEU A 114 8.79 -2.94 10.47
C LEU A 114 8.04 -2.24 9.32
N PHE A 115 6.76 -2.03 9.51
CA PHE A 115 5.90 -1.30 8.57
C PHE A 115 5.83 0.16 9.00
N ILE A 116 6.46 1.05 8.23
CA ILE A 116 6.55 2.48 8.51
C ILE A 116 5.76 3.24 7.46
N ASP A 117 4.61 3.77 7.87
CA ASP A 117 3.67 4.40 6.96
C ASP A 117 3.89 5.91 6.90
N GLU A 118 3.80 6.48 5.70
CA GLU A 118 4.06 7.89 5.37
C GLU A 118 5.45 8.38 5.82
N ILE A 119 6.52 7.59 5.56
CA ILE A 119 7.91 7.91 5.95
C ILE A 119 8.37 9.26 5.42
N SER A 120 7.82 9.74 4.31
CA SER A 120 8.11 11.04 3.71
C SER A 120 7.71 12.25 4.59
N MET A 121 6.93 12.04 5.65
CA MET A 121 6.60 13.08 6.62
C MET A 121 7.79 13.48 7.50
N VAL A 122 8.80 12.61 7.63
CA VAL A 122 9.98 12.84 8.47
C VAL A 122 11.17 13.25 7.62
N ASN A 123 11.66 14.46 7.81
CA ASN A 123 12.90 14.90 7.13
C ASN A 123 14.09 14.05 7.56
N GLN A 124 14.96 13.70 6.59
CA GLN A 124 16.20 12.93 6.82
C GLN A 124 15.95 11.54 7.47
N TRP A 125 14.78 10.96 7.31
CA TRP A 125 14.41 9.65 7.83
C TRP A 125 15.43 8.54 7.47
N GLN A 126 16.09 8.66 6.32
CA GLN A 126 17.11 7.72 5.84
C GLN A 126 18.27 7.59 6.82
N ARG A 127 18.61 8.67 7.55
CA ARG A 127 19.70 8.66 8.55
C ARG A 127 19.37 7.72 9.70
N ALA A 128 18.11 7.75 10.19
CA ALA A 128 17.67 6.86 11.25
C ALA A 128 17.69 5.39 10.81
N ILE A 129 17.12 5.10 9.63
CA ILE A 129 17.08 3.73 9.10
C ILE A 129 18.49 3.20 8.84
N LYS A 130 19.35 4.02 8.20
CA LYS A 130 20.75 3.65 7.93
C LYS A 130 21.52 3.36 9.21
N GLU A 131 21.49 4.27 10.18
CA GLU A 131 22.20 4.12 11.44
C GLU A 131 21.81 2.82 12.17
N LEU A 132 20.51 2.55 12.24
CA LEU A 132 20.02 1.37 12.95
C LEU A 132 20.36 0.06 12.22
N ARG A 133 20.28 0.05 10.90
CA ARG A 133 20.66 -1.12 10.11
C ARG A 133 22.15 -1.41 10.16
N ASP A 134 22.97 -0.38 10.13
CA ASP A 134 24.44 -0.53 10.09
C ASP A 134 25.02 -0.90 11.47
N ASN A 135 24.37 -0.49 12.57
CA ASN A 135 24.96 -0.54 13.91
C ASN A 135 24.16 -1.38 14.92
N THR A 136 23.07 -2.02 14.52
CA THR A 136 22.24 -2.83 15.42
C THR A 136 21.81 -4.15 14.78
N ALA A 137 21.14 -5.00 15.56
CA ALA A 137 20.55 -6.26 15.07
C ALA A 137 19.42 -6.04 14.02
N MET A 138 19.11 -4.81 13.63
CA MET A 138 18.12 -4.49 12.57
C MET A 138 18.66 -4.70 11.15
N SER A 139 19.93 -5.06 10.97
CA SER A 139 20.51 -5.41 9.65
C SER A 139 19.76 -6.52 8.95
N GLU A 140 19.26 -7.50 9.70
CA GLU A 140 18.54 -8.67 9.18
C GLU A 140 17.02 -8.49 9.11
N ASP A 141 16.51 -7.33 9.55
CA ASP A 141 15.08 -7.06 9.59
C ASP A 141 14.52 -6.62 8.22
N VAL A 142 13.21 -6.76 8.09
CA VAL A 142 12.43 -6.28 6.95
C VAL A 142 11.81 -4.93 7.30
N PHE A 143 12.16 -3.92 6.53
CA PHE A 143 11.52 -2.63 6.56
C PHE A 143 10.59 -2.48 5.37
N VAL A 144 9.32 -2.17 5.60
CA VAL A 144 8.35 -1.82 4.57
C VAL A 144 7.97 -0.37 4.76
N LEU A 145 8.46 0.48 3.88
CA LEU A 145 8.27 1.93 3.95
C LEU A 145 7.23 2.37 2.94
N SER A 146 6.26 3.18 3.34
CA SER A 146 5.34 3.84 2.41
C SER A 146 5.52 5.35 2.39
N GLY A 147 5.09 5.96 1.32
CA GLY A 147 4.97 7.42 1.22
C GLY A 147 4.20 7.85 -0.01
N SER A 148 3.54 8.99 0.11
CA SER A 148 2.74 9.59 -0.96
C SER A 148 3.59 10.36 -1.97
N SER A 149 4.74 10.95 -1.54
CA SER A 149 5.70 11.56 -2.45
C SER A 149 6.56 10.49 -3.13
N ALA A 150 6.07 9.96 -4.24
CA ALA A 150 6.74 8.87 -4.96
C ALA A 150 8.15 9.25 -5.45
N TRP A 151 8.38 10.51 -5.82
CA TRP A 151 9.67 11.00 -6.29
C TRP A 151 10.69 11.13 -5.16
N ASP A 152 10.33 11.81 -4.07
CA ASP A 152 11.23 12.01 -2.94
C ASP A 152 11.56 10.67 -2.28
N LEU A 153 10.57 9.81 -2.10
CA LEU A 153 10.77 8.50 -1.51
C LEU A 153 11.72 7.63 -2.36
N LYS A 154 11.62 7.68 -3.69
CA LYS A 154 12.54 6.98 -4.58
C LYS A 154 13.96 7.52 -4.43
N ARG A 155 14.15 8.82 -4.61
CA ARG A 155 15.46 9.49 -4.51
C ARG A 155 16.14 9.21 -3.17
N ASP A 156 15.39 9.34 -2.10
CA ASP A 156 15.91 9.20 -0.74
C ASP A 156 16.21 7.74 -0.37
N SER A 157 15.39 6.81 -0.84
CA SER A 157 15.61 5.38 -0.62
C SER A 157 16.79 4.81 -1.44
N GLU A 158 17.18 5.44 -2.56
CA GLU A 158 18.37 5.07 -3.33
C GLU A 158 19.67 5.25 -2.53
N ARG A 159 19.63 6.05 -1.47
CA ARG A 159 20.75 6.30 -0.56
C ARG A 159 20.87 5.30 0.59
N LEU A 160 19.96 4.33 0.68
CA LEU A 160 20.01 3.31 1.73
C LEU A 160 20.89 2.12 1.32
N PRO A 161 21.91 1.77 2.11
CA PRO A 161 22.66 0.53 1.90
C PRO A 161 21.78 -0.70 2.17
N GLY A 162 22.13 -1.82 1.52
CA GLY A 162 21.42 -3.10 1.71
C GLY A 162 20.05 -3.21 1.02
N ARG A 163 19.70 -2.24 0.18
CA ARG A 163 18.49 -2.25 -0.65
C ARG A 163 18.54 -3.28 -1.78
N LYS A 164 19.76 -3.69 -2.15
CA LYS A 164 20.00 -4.67 -3.22
C LYS A 164 20.04 -6.11 -2.66
N GLY A 165 19.03 -6.51 -1.90
CA GLY A 165 18.73 -7.94 -1.79
C GLY A 165 18.29 -8.47 -3.18
N ASN A 166 18.29 -9.76 -3.37
CA ASN A 166 17.90 -10.43 -4.63
C ASN A 166 16.42 -10.23 -5.02
N VAL A 167 15.69 -9.34 -4.36
CA VAL A 167 14.26 -9.10 -4.53
C VAL A 167 14.01 -7.66 -4.96
N GLN A 168 13.05 -7.46 -5.84
CA GLN A 168 12.58 -6.13 -6.23
C GLN A 168 12.09 -5.36 -5.00
N SER A 169 12.87 -4.39 -4.54
CA SER A 169 12.62 -3.64 -3.30
C SER A 169 11.77 -2.36 -3.50
N ASP A 170 11.52 -1.97 -4.73
CA ASP A 170 10.77 -0.76 -5.09
C ASP A 170 9.45 -1.14 -5.78
N HIS A 171 8.35 -0.93 -5.08
CA HIS A 171 7.01 -1.29 -5.52
C HIS A 171 6.17 -0.05 -5.76
N VAL A 172 5.71 0.13 -6.99
CA VAL A 172 4.78 1.19 -7.35
C VAL A 172 3.36 0.64 -7.32
N LEU A 173 2.56 1.10 -6.38
CA LEU A 173 1.14 0.79 -6.33
C LEU A 173 0.40 1.76 -7.26
N LEU A 174 0.01 1.24 -8.42
CA LEU A 174 -0.72 1.97 -9.45
C LEU A 174 -2.23 1.99 -9.14
N PRO A 175 -3.02 2.86 -9.77
CA PRO A 175 -4.47 2.76 -9.77
C PRO A 175 -4.96 1.36 -10.13
N VAL A 176 -6.15 1.02 -9.69
CA VAL A 176 -6.83 -0.23 -10.05
C VAL A 176 -6.96 -0.29 -11.56
N THR A 177 -6.56 -1.39 -12.16
CA THR A 177 -6.79 -1.61 -13.59
C THR A 177 -8.24 -1.99 -13.86
N PHE A 178 -8.73 -1.75 -15.07
CA PHE A 178 -10.08 -2.17 -15.45
C PHE A 178 -10.29 -3.68 -15.24
N ARG A 179 -9.26 -4.49 -15.51
CA ARG A 179 -9.33 -5.92 -15.26
C ARG A 179 -9.44 -6.28 -13.77
N GLU A 180 -8.67 -5.63 -12.90
CA GLU A 180 -8.80 -5.84 -11.44
C GLU A 180 -10.20 -5.45 -10.93
N TYR A 181 -10.78 -4.39 -11.48
CA TYR A 181 -12.16 -4.00 -11.20
C TYR A 181 -13.15 -5.06 -11.67
N LEU A 182 -12.99 -5.57 -12.89
CA LEU A 182 -13.89 -6.57 -13.47
C LEU A 182 -13.89 -7.90 -12.73
N THR A 183 -12.77 -8.34 -12.14
CA THR A 183 -12.71 -9.63 -11.43
C THR A 183 -13.72 -9.74 -10.30
N GLN A 184 -14.15 -8.62 -9.71
CA GLN A 184 -15.17 -8.59 -8.66
C GLN A 184 -16.57 -8.29 -9.20
N ARG A 185 -16.68 -7.82 -10.43
CA ARG A 185 -17.96 -7.47 -11.07
C ARG A 185 -18.49 -8.57 -11.98
N ILE A 186 -17.60 -9.35 -12.54
CA ILE A 186 -17.92 -10.42 -13.48
C ILE A 186 -17.19 -11.69 -13.01
N PRO A 187 -17.88 -12.61 -12.26
CA PRO A 187 -17.25 -13.81 -11.71
C PRO A 187 -16.60 -14.71 -12.77
N ASP A 188 -17.27 -14.84 -13.94
CA ASP A 188 -16.83 -15.71 -15.04
C ASP A 188 -16.02 -14.95 -16.09
N LEU A 189 -15.30 -13.90 -15.68
CA LEU A 189 -14.48 -13.12 -16.60
C LEU A 189 -13.43 -14.01 -17.28
N PRO A 190 -13.39 -14.07 -18.63
CA PRO A 190 -12.45 -14.90 -19.37
C PRO A 190 -10.99 -14.61 -18.99
N HIS A 191 -10.14 -15.64 -19.03
CA HIS A 191 -8.73 -15.52 -18.74
C HIS A 191 -8.04 -14.51 -19.67
N ARG A 192 -7.00 -13.83 -19.15
CA ARG A 192 -6.18 -12.94 -19.96
C ARG A 192 -5.46 -13.76 -21.04
N ARG A 193 -5.58 -13.32 -22.29
CA ARG A 193 -4.90 -13.91 -23.45
C ARG A 193 -3.88 -12.92 -24.03
N ASN A 194 -2.79 -13.42 -24.54
CA ASN A 194 -1.84 -12.64 -25.30
C ASN A 194 -2.32 -12.48 -26.75
N LEU A 195 -1.65 -11.63 -27.54
CA LEU A 195 -2.05 -11.36 -28.91
C LEU A 195 -2.05 -12.62 -29.80
N GLN A 196 -1.08 -13.53 -29.62
CA GLN A 196 -1.00 -14.76 -30.41
C GLN A 196 -2.17 -15.69 -30.10
N GLU A 197 -2.52 -15.83 -28.84
CA GLU A 197 -3.69 -16.61 -28.41
C GLU A 197 -5.00 -16.01 -28.93
N ILE A 198 -5.10 -14.67 -29.01
CA ILE A 198 -6.27 -13.99 -29.58
C ILE A 198 -6.37 -14.24 -31.09
N LEU A 199 -5.24 -14.16 -31.81
CA LEU A 199 -5.20 -14.41 -33.26
C LEU A 199 -5.48 -15.90 -33.61
N ALA A 200 -5.20 -16.80 -32.69
CA ALA A 200 -5.46 -18.25 -32.85
C ALA A 200 -6.86 -18.66 -32.33
N LEU A 201 -7.69 -17.74 -31.88
CA LEU A 201 -9.04 -18.04 -31.36
C LEU A 201 -9.90 -18.69 -32.46
N ALA A 202 -10.51 -19.83 -32.13
CA ALA A 202 -11.55 -20.41 -32.95
C ALA A 202 -12.81 -19.50 -32.94
N GLU A 203 -13.61 -19.59 -34.02
CA GLU A 203 -14.83 -18.80 -34.15
C GLU A 203 -15.80 -18.94 -32.96
N ARG A 204 -15.88 -20.16 -32.39
CA ARG A 204 -16.67 -20.48 -31.19
C ARG A 204 -16.20 -19.67 -29.97
N ASP A 205 -14.90 -19.58 -29.75
CA ASP A 205 -14.32 -18.84 -28.61
C ASP A 205 -14.50 -17.32 -28.79
N ALA A 206 -14.45 -16.84 -30.03
CA ALA A 206 -14.72 -15.45 -30.34
C ALA A 206 -16.18 -15.08 -30.06
N LEU A 207 -17.11 -15.97 -30.35
CA LEU A 207 -18.53 -15.80 -30.04
C LEU A 207 -18.76 -15.76 -28.52
N GLU A 208 -18.14 -16.65 -27.76
CA GLU A 208 -18.22 -16.67 -26.30
C GLU A 208 -17.75 -15.32 -25.71
N TRP A 209 -16.64 -14.76 -26.22
CA TRP A 209 -16.17 -13.44 -25.83
C TRP A 209 -17.13 -12.31 -26.19
N SER A 210 -17.82 -12.41 -27.32
CA SER A 210 -18.77 -11.39 -27.73
C SER A 210 -19.98 -11.28 -26.78
N LEU A 211 -20.35 -12.35 -26.07
CA LEU A 211 -21.39 -12.34 -25.05
C LEU A 211 -21.10 -11.41 -23.86
N PHE A 212 -19.82 -11.13 -23.62
CA PHE A 212 -19.42 -10.18 -22.58
C PHE A 212 -19.39 -8.73 -23.08
N GLY A 213 -19.49 -8.48 -24.37
CA GLY A 213 -19.23 -7.17 -24.98
C GLY A 213 -20.09 -6.05 -24.39
N GLU A 214 -21.40 -6.22 -24.36
CA GLU A 214 -22.32 -5.22 -23.78
C GLU A 214 -22.06 -4.97 -22.29
N LYS A 215 -21.88 -6.05 -21.51
CA LYS A 215 -21.61 -5.96 -20.09
C LYS A 215 -20.26 -5.26 -19.82
N LEU A 216 -19.24 -5.55 -20.62
CA LEU A 216 -17.94 -4.89 -20.54
C LEU A 216 -18.04 -3.38 -20.84
N LEU A 217 -18.87 -2.97 -21.80
CA LEU A 217 -19.09 -1.55 -22.11
C LEU A 217 -19.76 -0.82 -20.95
N VAL A 218 -20.77 -1.40 -20.34
CA VAL A 218 -21.44 -0.84 -19.15
C VAL A 218 -20.46 -0.68 -18.00
N GLU A 219 -19.71 -1.74 -17.69
CA GLU A 219 -18.72 -1.68 -16.59
C GLU A 219 -17.53 -0.74 -16.92
N TRP A 220 -17.18 -0.59 -18.20
CA TRP A 220 -16.18 0.39 -18.63
C TRP A 220 -16.63 1.83 -18.36
N GLU A 221 -17.87 2.18 -18.71
CA GLU A 221 -18.40 3.51 -18.43
C GLU A 221 -18.44 3.81 -16.92
N CYS A 222 -18.80 2.82 -16.11
CA CYS A 222 -18.74 2.93 -14.65
C CYS A 222 -17.30 3.11 -14.17
N PHE A 223 -16.38 2.27 -14.61
CA PHE A 223 -14.98 2.31 -14.19
C PHE A 223 -14.27 3.60 -14.58
N ARG A 224 -14.50 4.07 -15.80
CA ARG A 224 -13.91 5.30 -16.35
C ARG A 224 -14.17 6.53 -15.46
N GLN A 225 -15.31 6.57 -14.78
CA GLN A 225 -15.67 7.67 -13.87
C GLN A 225 -14.92 7.60 -12.52
N THR A 226 -14.27 6.48 -12.21
CA THR A 226 -13.60 6.26 -10.92
C THR A 226 -12.11 6.57 -10.93
N GLY A 227 -11.49 6.72 -12.10
CA GLY A 227 -10.05 6.89 -12.25
C GLY A 227 -9.21 5.72 -11.69
N GLY A 228 -9.83 4.58 -11.39
CA GLY A 228 -9.17 3.44 -10.76
C GLY A 228 -8.79 3.67 -9.29
N ILE A 229 -9.38 4.66 -8.62
CA ILE A 229 -9.11 4.98 -7.21
C ILE A 229 -10.03 4.11 -6.34
N PRO A 230 -9.49 3.25 -5.44
CA PRO A 230 -10.30 2.29 -4.67
C PRO A 230 -11.45 2.91 -3.88
N SER A 231 -11.25 4.08 -3.26
CA SER A 231 -12.30 4.78 -2.51
C SER A 231 -13.40 5.33 -3.41
N VAL A 232 -13.07 5.77 -4.63
CA VAL A 232 -14.04 6.25 -5.61
C VAL A 232 -14.82 5.07 -6.21
N ILE A 233 -14.14 3.96 -6.50
CA ILE A 233 -14.79 2.71 -6.93
C ILE A 233 -15.82 2.27 -5.88
N GLU A 234 -15.42 2.23 -4.60
CA GLU A 234 -16.30 1.87 -3.48
C GLU A 234 -17.54 2.76 -3.42
N SER A 235 -17.37 4.07 -3.49
CA SER A 235 -18.48 5.03 -3.47
C SER A 235 -19.42 4.82 -4.66
N HIS A 236 -18.87 4.61 -5.83
CA HIS A 236 -19.64 4.37 -7.05
C HIS A 236 -20.47 3.08 -6.94
N ILE A 237 -19.88 1.97 -6.51
CA ILE A 237 -20.56 0.67 -6.35
C ILE A 237 -21.63 0.74 -5.25
N SER A 238 -21.36 1.45 -4.15
CA SER A 238 -22.30 1.60 -3.03
C SER A 238 -23.41 2.64 -3.30
N GLY A 239 -23.47 3.20 -4.51
CA GLY A 239 -24.48 4.20 -4.90
C GLY A 239 -24.32 5.55 -4.19
N LYS A 240 -23.16 5.82 -3.59
CA LYS A 240 -22.85 7.11 -2.95
C LYS A 240 -22.27 8.08 -3.96
N SER A 241 -22.47 9.38 -3.74
CA SER A 241 -21.84 10.39 -4.58
C SER A 241 -20.30 10.34 -4.42
N ALA A 242 -19.60 10.13 -5.50
CA ALA A 242 -18.15 10.16 -5.54
C ALA A 242 -17.58 11.59 -5.73
N LEU A 243 -18.43 12.59 -5.97
CA LEU A 243 -17.98 13.93 -6.35
C LEU A 243 -17.10 14.59 -5.27
N ALA A 244 -17.46 14.46 -4.00
CA ALA A 244 -16.65 14.99 -2.90
C ALA A 244 -15.26 14.33 -2.87
N LEU A 245 -15.19 13.01 -3.02
CA LEU A 245 -13.91 12.27 -3.05
C LEU A 245 -13.04 12.65 -4.26
N VAL A 246 -13.64 12.91 -5.40
CA VAL A 246 -12.93 13.36 -6.60
C VAL A 246 -12.37 14.77 -6.37
N ASN A 247 -13.13 15.68 -5.78
CA ASN A 247 -12.66 17.01 -5.44
C ASN A 247 -11.52 16.97 -4.41
N ASP A 248 -11.67 16.19 -3.34
CA ASP A 248 -10.61 15.99 -2.34
C ASP A 248 -9.34 15.45 -2.99
N PHE A 249 -9.49 14.51 -3.94
CA PHE A 249 -8.35 13.96 -4.68
C PHE A 249 -7.68 15.01 -5.56
N TRP A 250 -8.44 15.87 -6.23
CA TRP A 250 -7.91 16.99 -7.01
C TRP A 250 -7.14 17.97 -6.15
N ASP A 251 -7.66 18.35 -5.00
CA ASP A 251 -6.98 19.26 -4.08
C ASP A 251 -5.69 18.68 -3.53
N ILE A 252 -5.66 17.37 -3.24
CA ILE A 252 -4.46 16.65 -2.84
C ILE A 252 -3.43 16.65 -3.97
N LEU A 253 -3.84 16.32 -5.20
CA LEU A 253 -2.96 16.27 -6.37
C LEU A 253 -2.34 17.63 -6.67
N ILE A 254 -3.16 18.69 -6.64
CA ILE A 254 -2.71 20.06 -6.83
C ILE A 254 -1.71 20.44 -5.75
N GLY A 255 -1.99 20.15 -4.49
CA GLY A 255 -1.08 20.43 -3.38
C GLY A 255 0.27 19.71 -3.49
N ASP A 256 0.27 18.45 -3.95
CA ASP A 256 1.51 17.70 -4.17
C ASP A 256 2.33 18.27 -5.34
N ILE A 257 1.67 18.76 -6.38
CA ILE A 257 2.32 19.39 -7.55
C ILE A 257 2.86 20.78 -7.19
N GLU A 258 2.14 21.57 -6.40
CA GLU A 258 2.61 22.87 -5.89
C GLU A 258 3.88 22.70 -5.02
N ARG A 259 3.99 21.65 -4.23
CA ARG A 259 5.21 21.29 -3.50
C ARG A 259 6.41 21.02 -4.41
N LEU A 260 6.17 20.59 -5.65
CA LEU A 260 7.22 20.42 -6.67
C LEU A 260 7.60 21.75 -7.36
N GLY A 261 7.06 22.89 -6.92
CA GLY A 261 7.35 24.21 -7.47
C GLY A 261 6.58 24.56 -8.73
N LEU A 262 5.54 23.79 -9.07
CA LEU A 262 4.66 24.09 -10.21
C LEU A 262 3.43 24.86 -9.71
N SER A 263 3.13 26.01 -10.34
CA SER A 263 1.96 26.80 -9.95
C SER A 263 0.65 26.19 -10.47
N ARG A 264 -0.42 26.33 -9.68
CA ARG A 264 -1.79 25.93 -10.06
C ARG A 264 -2.21 26.48 -11.43
N ALA A 265 -1.81 27.70 -11.76
CA ALA A 265 -2.10 28.34 -13.05
C ALA A 265 -1.44 27.63 -14.24
N LYS A 266 -0.29 26.99 -14.04
CA LYS A 266 0.37 26.19 -15.09
C LYS A 266 -0.32 24.85 -15.27
N LEU A 267 -0.85 24.25 -14.22
CA LEU A 267 -1.57 22.99 -14.26
C LEU A 267 -2.90 23.11 -15.02
N VAL A 268 -3.68 24.14 -14.74
CA VAL A 268 -4.96 24.39 -15.44
C VAL A 268 -4.78 24.61 -16.94
N LYS A 269 -3.57 24.98 -17.41
CA LYS A 269 -3.27 25.11 -18.84
C LYS A 269 -2.88 23.79 -19.53
N VAL A 270 -2.58 22.75 -18.76
CA VAL A 270 -2.15 21.44 -19.27
C VAL A 270 -3.29 20.43 -19.26
N LEU A 271 -4.30 20.66 -18.43
CA LEU A 271 -5.54 19.88 -18.33
C LEU A 271 -6.65 20.51 -19.18
#